data_e3840d44e50813eb8d58af9a3f1b9054
#
_entry.id   e3840d44e50813eb8d58af9a3f1b9054
#
_cell.length_a   1.000
_cell.length_b   1.000
_cell.length_c   1.000
_cell.angle_alpha   90.00
_cell.angle_beta   90.00
_cell.angle_gamma   90.00
#
_symmetry.space_group_name_H-M   'P 1'
#
loop_
_entity.id
_entity.type
_entity.pdbx_description
1 polymer ?
#
loop_
_entity_poly.entity_id
_entity_poly.type
_entity_poly.pdbx_seq_one_letter_code
_entity_poly.pdbx_strand_id
1 'polypeptide(L)'
;MTMTKMTSPKDFEFSRRRLLQGAGALVVTVAAPIGHNSKQAKAATMGAIGSRVKPKLVPTEMDSFLAITADGDVTAFFGKMDMGQGVDVAISQIVADELDVRYERVVTQLGDTSTSVNQGGASGSTAVQRGGKAMRAIAAEARRVLVEAAAQRLGADAGDLEVNDGIVSVKGDGSKKISYGEILQGNYFNHKLKWNKKYGNSLYASGKAKPKKPSEYRVVGKSFPRTDIPGKVFGT
;
A
#
# COMPACT_ATOMS: atom_id res chain seq x y z
N MET A 1 -40.47 -21.86 1.71
CA MET A 1 -39.01 -21.91 1.36
C MET A 1 -38.67 -20.55 0.76
N THR A 2 -38.19 -19.64 1.63
CA THR A 2 -38.06 -18.20 1.31
C THR A 2 -36.67 -17.98 0.76
N MET A 3 -36.57 -17.64 -0.54
CA MET A 3 -35.29 -17.27 -1.17
C MET A 3 -34.87 -15.90 -0.67
N THR A 4 -33.76 -15.87 0.06
CA THR A 4 -33.09 -14.64 0.46
C THR A 4 -32.41 -14.03 -0.77
N LYS A 5 -32.86 -12.83 -1.16
CA LYS A 5 -32.31 -12.03 -2.25
C LYS A 5 -30.89 -11.62 -1.89
N MET A 6 -29.89 -12.19 -2.57
CA MET A 6 -28.52 -11.71 -2.51
C MET A 6 -28.46 -10.35 -3.20
N THR A 7 -28.13 -9.32 -2.43
CA THR A 7 -27.86 -7.98 -2.93
C THR A 7 -26.55 -8.00 -3.73
N SER A 8 -26.64 -7.55 -4.98
CA SER A 8 -25.52 -7.30 -5.89
C SER A 8 -24.46 -6.41 -5.23
N PRO A 9 -23.16 -6.70 -5.41
CA PRO A 9 -22.11 -5.77 -4.98
C PRO A 9 -22.27 -4.48 -5.78
N LYS A 10 -22.45 -3.37 -5.07
CA LYS A 10 -22.49 -2.03 -5.65
C LYS A 10 -21.19 -1.75 -6.37
N ASP A 11 -21.30 -1.26 -7.61
CA ASP A 11 -20.18 -0.74 -8.41
C ASP A 11 -19.35 0.26 -7.59
N PHE A 12 -18.21 -0.16 -7.14
CA PHE A 12 -17.21 0.71 -6.49
C PHE A 12 -16.40 1.40 -7.59
N GLU A 13 -16.93 2.48 -8.14
CA GLU A 13 -16.10 3.44 -8.87
C GLU A 13 -15.13 4.11 -7.88
N PHE A 14 -13.93 3.58 -7.78
CA PHE A 14 -12.83 4.19 -7.04
C PHE A 14 -12.25 5.37 -7.81
N SER A 15 -12.90 6.51 -7.73
CA SER A 15 -12.25 7.76 -8.07
C SER A 15 -11.38 8.19 -6.88
N ARG A 16 -10.09 8.49 -7.12
CA ARG A 16 -9.19 9.10 -6.12
C ARG A 16 -9.83 10.31 -5.42
N ARG A 17 -10.80 10.93 -6.05
CA ARG A 17 -11.55 12.09 -5.55
C ARG A 17 -12.55 11.72 -4.45
N ARG A 18 -13.15 10.53 -4.46
CA ARG A 18 -14.09 10.07 -3.41
C ARG A 18 -13.38 9.54 -2.16
N LEU A 19 -12.14 9.03 -2.32
CA LEU A 19 -11.32 8.61 -1.18
C LEU A 19 -10.96 9.79 -0.25
N LEU A 20 -10.97 11.02 -0.77
CA LEU A 20 -10.52 12.23 -0.06
C LEU A 20 -11.67 13.08 0.51
N GLN A 21 -12.93 12.75 0.28
CA GLN A 21 -14.07 13.58 0.69
C GLN A 21 -14.71 13.19 2.04
N GLY A 22 -14.23 12.14 2.70
CA GLY A 22 -14.90 11.54 3.86
C GLY A 22 -14.43 11.99 5.26
N ALA A 23 -13.46 12.88 5.41
CA ALA A 23 -13.00 13.26 6.75
C ALA A 23 -12.71 14.76 6.91
N GLY A 24 -13.69 15.49 7.41
CA GLY A 24 -13.46 16.79 8.02
C GLY A 24 -12.85 16.61 9.41
N ALA A 25 -11.61 17.01 9.62
CA ALA A 25 -11.00 17.08 10.93
C ALA A 25 -10.40 18.46 11.20
N LEU A 26 -10.85 19.04 12.30
CA LEU A 26 -10.40 20.29 12.88
C LEU A 26 -8.98 20.14 13.44
N VAL A 27 -8.02 20.92 12.96
CA VAL A 27 -6.67 20.96 13.51
C VAL A 27 -6.60 22.06 14.57
N VAL A 28 -6.44 21.66 15.82
CA VAL A 28 -6.07 22.60 16.92
C VAL A 28 -4.56 22.52 17.11
N THR A 29 -3.85 23.56 16.73
CA THR A 29 -2.43 23.74 17.01
C THR A 29 -2.26 24.36 18.40
N VAL A 30 -1.70 23.61 19.36
CA VAL A 30 -1.20 24.15 20.62
C VAL A 30 0.32 24.33 20.49
N ALA A 31 0.76 25.57 20.44
CA ALA A 31 2.17 25.92 20.52
C ALA A 31 2.56 26.11 22.00
N ALA A 32 3.51 25.32 22.49
CA ALA A 32 4.19 25.57 23.76
C ALA A 32 5.70 25.66 23.52
N PRO A 33 6.39 26.71 23.97
CA PRO A 33 7.82 26.81 23.87
C PRO A 33 8.49 26.17 25.10
N ILE A 34 9.29 25.12 24.90
CA ILE A 34 10.24 24.67 25.93
C ILE A 34 11.59 24.52 25.25
N GLY A 35 12.50 25.45 25.59
CA GLY A 35 13.88 25.36 25.17
C GLY A 35 14.61 24.26 25.94
N HIS A 36 15.36 23.45 25.22
CA HIS A 36 16.58 22.79 25.69
C HIS A 36 17.47 22.45 24.49
N ASN A 37 18.70 22.88 24.57
CA ASN A 37 19.79 22.57 23.63
C ASN A 37 20.01 21.06 23.54
N SER A 38 19.63 20.47 22.46
CA SER A 38 20.15 19.18 22.02
C SER A 38 20.66 19.34 20.59
N LYS A 39 21.87 18.86 20.34
CA LYS A 39 22.51 18.85 19.03
C LYS A 39 21.52 18.28 18.01
N GLN A 40 20.96 19.13 17.16
CA GLN A 40 20.10 18.72 16.07
C GLN A 40 20.92 17.88 15.10
N ALA A 41 20.79 16.57 15.20
CA ALA A 41 21.01 15.74 14.04
C ALA A 41 20.09 16.29 12.94
N LYS A 42 20.66 16.69 11.80
CA LYS A 42 19.90 17.06 10.61
C LYS A 42 19.06 15.85 10.21
N ALA A 43 17.84 15.77 10.72
CA ALA A 43 16.81 14.93 10.15
C ALA A 43 16.63 15.46 8.73
N ALA A 44 17.08 14.70 7.74
CA ALA A 44 16.70 14.93 6.37
C ALA A 44 15.19 15.10 6.36
N THR A 45 14.71 16.20 5.83
CA THR A 45 13.31 16.56 5.73
C THR A 45 12.62 15.48 4.86
N MET A 46 12.28 14.37 5.46
CA MET A 46 11.31 13.44 4.90
C MET A 46 9.99 14.20 4.95
N GLY A 47 9.42 14.47 3.77
CA GLY A 47 8.07 15.02 3.71
C GLY A 47 7.20 14.18 4.64
N ALA A 48 6.48 14.83 5.56
CA ALA A 48 5.73 14.11 6.58
C ALA A 48 4.76 13.14 5.90
N ILE A 49 4.81 11.88 6.27
CA ILE A 49 3.82 10.88 5.89
C ILE A 49 2.45 11.41 6.27
N GLY A 50 1.47 11.29 5.38
CA GLY A 50 0.13 11.81 5.61
C GLY A 50 -0.10 13.20 5.02
N SER A 51 0.70 13.63 4.02
CA SER A 51 0.44 14.85 3.26
C SER A 51 -0.89 14.78 2.50
N ARG A 52 -1.65 15.87 2.49
CA ARG A 52 -2.87 16.02 1.67
C ARG A 52 -2.57 16.41 0.22
N VAL A 53 -1.33 16.76 -0.08
CA VAL A 53 -0.93 17.19 -1.43
C VAL A 53 -0.73 15.97 -2.30
N LYS A 54 -1.55 15.85 -3.36
CA LYS A 54 -1.46 14.75 -4.33
C LYS A 54 -0.11 14.79 -5.03
N PRO A 55 0.72 13.75 -4.93
CA PRO A 55 1.97 13.67 -5.67
C PRO A 55 1.72 13.43 -7.17
N LYS A 56 2.74 13.69 -7.98
CA LYS A 56 2.71 13.40 -9.41
C LYS A 56 2.68 11.90 -9.64
N LEU A 57 2.07 11.47 -10.74
CA LEU A 57 2.10 10.08 -11.19
C LEU A 57 3.43 9.79 -11.89
N VAL A 58 4.46 9.46 -11.12
CA VAL A 58 5.81 9.16 -11.61
C VAL A 58 6.44 8.02 -10.79
N PRO A 59 7.37 7.24 -11.35
CA PRO A 59 7.95 6.07 -10.68
C PRO A 59 8.75 6.37 -9.41
N THR A 60 9.07 7.62 -9.14
CA THR A 60 9.75 8.03 -7.91
C THR A 60 8.81 8.27 -6.74
N GLU A 61 7.51 8.28 -6.95
CA GLU A 61 6.52 8.45 -5.87
C GLU A 61 5.93 7.11 -5.45
N MET A 62 5.95 6.80 -4.16
CA MET A 62 5.30 5.60 -3.61
C MET A 62 3.79 5.58 -3.88
N ASP A 63 3.16 6.74 -3.82
CA ASP A 63 1.74 6.95 -4.07
C ASP A 63 1.32 6.66 -5.52
N SER A 64 2.28 6.51 -6.43
CA SER A 64 2.02 6.02 -7.79
C SER A 64 1.78 4.52 -7.86
N PHE A 65 2.05 3.79 -6.79
CA PHE A 65 1.95 2.33 -6.71
C PHE A 65 1.03 1.83 -5.60
N LEU A 66 0.91 2.58 -4.51
CA LEU A 66 0.15 2.17 -3.34
C LEU A 66 -0.67 3.33 -2.76
N ALA A 67 -1.87 3.01 -2.29
CA ALA A 67 -2.66 3.88 -1.43
C ALA A 67 -3.23 3.05 -0.27
N ILE A 68 -3.38 3.66 0.90
CA ILE A 68 -4.03 3.02 2.06
C ILE A 68 -5.12 3.97 2.58
N THR A 69 -6.31 3.44 2.77
CA THR A 69 -7.46 4.19 3.29
C THR A 69 -7.34 4.43 4.80
N ALA A 70 -8.20 5.26 5.36
CA ALA A 70 -8.27 5.44 6.81
C ALA A 70 -8.67 4.15 7.54
N ASP A 71 -9.42 3.26 6.88
CA ASP A 71 -9.81 1.96 7.41
C ASP A 71 -8.71 0.89 7.29
N GLY A 72 -7.59 1.23 6.61
CA GLY A 72 -6.45 0.35 6.42
C GLY A 72 -6.53 -0.54 5.17
N ASP A 73 -7.51 -0.34 4.29
CA ASP A 73 -7.60 -1.06 3.03
C ASP A 73 -6.57 -0.53 2.04
N VAL A 74 -5.98 -1.43 1.27
CA VAL A 74 -4.84 -1.15 0.39
C VAL A 74 -5.27 -1.22 -1.06
N THR A 75 -4.94 -0.20 -1.84
CA THR A 75 -5.02 -0.24 -3.30
C THR A 75 -3.61 -0.32 -3.88
N ALA A 76 -3.34 -1.36 -4.66
CA ALA A 76 -2.12 -1.49 -5.45
C ALA A 76 -2.40 -1.01 -6.89
N PHE A 77 -1.69 0.01 -7.35
CA PHE A 77 -1.78 0.51 -8.73
C PHE A 77 -0.73 -0.20 -9.58
N PHE A 78 -1.19 -1.03 -10.50
CA PHE A 78 -0.32 -1.86 -11.30
C PHE A 78 -0.50 -1.58 -12.80
N GLY A 79 0.55 -1.09 -13.45
CA GLY A 79 0.51 -0.59 -14.82
C GLY A 79 0.58 -1.66 -15.91
N LYS A 80 0.14 -2.89 -15.62
CA LYS A 80 0.00 -3.99 -16.57
C LYS A 80 -1.42 -4.51 -16.58
N MET A 81 -1.81 -5.16 -17.68
CA MET A 81 -3.14 -5.74 -17.86
C MET A 81 -3.19 -7.19 -17.39
N ASP A 82 -4.35 -7.60 -16.89
CA ASP A 82 -4.74 -8.99 -16.84
C ASP A 82 -5.35 -9.40 -18.19
N MET A 83 -4.86 -10.48 -18.77
CA MET A 83 -5.37 -11.06 -20.01
C MET A 83 -5.96 -12.46 -19.77
N GLY A 84 -6.47 -12.70 -18.56
CA GLY A 84 -7.05 -13.95 -18.11
C GLY A 84 -6.16 -14.81 -17.22
N GLN A 85 -4.95 -14.32 -16.88
CA GLN A 85 -4.00 -15.09 -16.04
C GLN A 85 -4.13 -14.83 -14.54
N GLY A 86 -5.03 -13.93 -14.07
CA GLY A 86 -5.25 -13.66 -12.64
C GLY A 86 -4.13 -12.86 -12.01
N VAL A 87 -3.59 -11.88 -12.74
CA VAL A 87 -2.47 -11.07 -12.24
C VAL A 87 -2.87 -10.13 -11.11
N ASP A 88 -4.13 -9.71 -11.06
CA ASP A 88 -4.72 -8.95 -9.96
C ASP A 88 -4.58 -9.71 -8.62
N VAL A 89 -4.96 -10.99 -8.61
CA VAL A 89 -4.82 -11.88 -7.45
C VAL A 89 -3.35 -12.00 -7.06
N ALA A 90 -2.47 -12.26 -8.03
CA ALA A 90 -1.04 -12.46 -7.76
C ALA A 90 -0.37 -11.20 -7.17
N ILE A 91 -0.69 -10.01 -7.68
CA ILE A 91 -0.14 -8.75 -7.16
C ILE A 91 -0.73 -8.43 -5.78
N SER A 92 -2.03 -8.66 -5.57
CA SER A 92 -2.66 -8.50 -4.25
C SER A 92 -1.99 -9.41 -3.20
N GLN A 93 -1.66 -10.67 -3.53
CA GLN A 93 -0.94 -11.57 -2.64
C GLN A 93 0.46 -11.02 -2.28
N ILE A 94 1.20 -10.54 -3.28
CA ILE A 94 2.56 -9.99 -3.08
C ILE A 94 2.51 -8.76 -2.16
N VAL A 95 1.57 -7.87 -2.38
CA VAL A 95 1.42 -6.65 -1.58
C VAL A 95 0.94 -6.97 -0.17
N ALA A 96 -0.01 -7.90 -0.02
CA ALA A 96 -0.50 -8.35 1.28
C ALA A 96 0.61 -8.94 2.16
N ASP A 97 1.45 -9.81 1.58
CA ASP A 97 2.60 -10.38 2.31
C ASP A 97 3.60 -9.33 2.75
N GLU A 98 4.00 -8.44 1.84
CA GLU A 98 5.03 -7.43 2.16
C GLU A 98 4.55 -6.39 3.17
N LEU A 99 3.25 -6.07 3.18
CA LEU A 99 2.65 -5.12 4.13
C LEU A 99 2.19 -5.76 5.45
N ASP A 100 2.22 -7.08 5.59
CA ASP A 100 1.61 -7.81 6.71
C ASP A 100 0.12 -7.47 6.90
N VAL A 101 -0.64 -7.43 5.80
CA VAL A 101 -2.10 -7.28 5.81
C VAL A 101 -2.77 -8.54 5.28
N ARG A 102 -4.04 -8.77 5.64
CA ARG A 102 -4.82 -9.86 5.05
C ARG A 102 -5.04 -9.61 3.56
N TYR A 103 -5.12 -10.68 2.78
CA TYR A 103 -5.35 -10.63 1.33
C TYR A 103 -6.62 -9.82 0.98
N GLU A 104 -7.68 -10.00 1.75
CA GLU A 104 -8.99 -9.38 1.54
C GLU A 104 -8.98 -7.85 1.66
N ARG A 105 -7.94 -7.29 2.30
CA ARG A 105 -7.73 -5.84 2.38
C ARG A 105 -7.02 -5.25 1.17
N VAL A 106 -6.56 -6.07 0.23
CA VAL A 106 -5.76 -5.59 -0.90
C VAL A 106 -6.54 -5.73 -2.20
N VAL A 107 -6.72 -4.62 -2.90
CA VAL A 107 -7.27 -4.58 -4.25
C VAL A 107 -6.21 -4.10 -5.21
N THR A 108 -6.01 -4.82 -6.31
CA THR A 108 -5.11 -4.41 -7.39
C THR A 108 -5.89 -3.76 -8.52
N GLN A 109 -5.62 -2.49 -8.79
CA GLN A 109 -6.11 -1.77 -9.96
C GLN A 109 -5.12 -1.95 -11.11
N LEU A 110 -5.60 -2.49 -12.23
CA LEU A 110 -4.78 -2.89 -13.38
C LEU A 110 -4.89 -1.91 -14.55
N GLY A 111 -3.76 -1.63 -15.19
CA GLY A 111 -3.67 -1.07 -16.55
C GLY A 111 -4.33 0.27 -16.82
N ASP A 112 -4.76 0.99 -15.80
CA ASP A 112 -5.35 2.32 -15.95
C ASP A 112 -4.24 3.38 -16.02
N THR A 113 -4.10 4.01 -17.19
CA THR A 113 -3.06 5.03 -17.43
C THR A 113 -3.28 6.34 -16.66
N SER A 114 -4.47 6.56 -16.12
CA SER A 114 -4.76 7.73 -15.27
C SER A 114 -4.30 7.54 -13.82
N THR A 115 -4.10 6.29 -13.39
CA THR A 115 -3.77 5.93 -12.01
C THR A 115 -2.47 5.16 -11.85
N SER A 116 -1.96 4.55 -12.92
CA SER A 116 -0.77 3.70 -12.87
C SER A 116 0.35 4.23 -13.75
N VAL A 117 1.59 4.05 -13.31
CA VAL A 117 2.76 4.32 -14.15
C VAL A 117 2.95 3.21 -15.19
N ASN A 118 3.56 3.54 -16.32
CA ASN A 118 3.83 2.59 -17.39
C ASN A 118 4.84 1.51 -16.94
N GLN A 119 4.35 0.30 -16.68
CA GLN A 119 5.15 -0.90 -16.37
C GLN A 119 5.28 -1.85 -17.58
N GLY A 120 4.80 -1.44 -18.76
CA GLY A 120 4.86 -2.22 -20.01
C GLY A 120 3.78 -3.28 -20.13
N GLY A 121 3.80 -4.01 -21.25
CA GLY A 121 2.85 -5.09 -21.51
C GLY A 121 3.05 -6.31 -20.63
N ALA A 122 2.03 -7.18 -20.57
CA ALA A 122 2.07 -8.45 -19.84
C ALA A 122 2.63 -9.61 -20.68
N SER A 123 3.01 -9.39 -21.93
CA SER A 123 3.55 -10.41 -22.84
C SER A 123 4.83 -11.06 -22.30
N GLY A 124 5.08 -12.29 -22.69
CA GLY A 124 6.26 -13.05 -22.27
C GLY A 124 6.32 -13.31 -20.76
N SER A 125 5.17 -13.46 -20.11
CA SER A 125 5.05 -13.72 -18.66
C SER A 125 5.69 -12.65 -17.77
N THR A 126 5.81 -11.41 -18.25
CA THR A 126 6.50 -10.33 -17.55
C THR A 126 5.66 -9.69 -16.43
N ALA A 127 4.38 -10.04 -16.29
CA ALA A 127 3.51 -9.43 -15.30
C ALA A 127 4.04 -9.65 -13.87
N VAL A 128 4.11 -10.89 -13.41
CA VAL A 128 4.61 -11.20 -12.06
C VAL A 128 6.14 -11.15 -12.01
N GLN A 129 6.82 -11.73 -13.02
CA GLN A 129 8.28 -11.84 -13.03
C GLN A 129 9.00 -10.48 -13.00
N ARG A 130 8.48 -9.48 -13.73
CA ARG A 130 9.06 -8.13 -13.80
C ARG A 130 8.29 -7.15 -12.93
N GLY A 131 7.00 -6.98 -13.20
CA GLY A 131 6.14 -6.05 -12.49
C GLY A 131 5.96 -6.42 -11.01
N GLY A 132 5.70 -7.68 -10.71
CA GLY A 132 5.58 -8.17 -9.34
C GLY A 132 6.85 -7.97 -8.52
N LYS A 133 8.04 -8.14 -9.14
CA LYS A 133 9.32 -7.85 -8.47
C LYS A 133 9.44 -6.39 -8.03
N ALA A 134 8.98 -5.45 -8.87
CA ALA A 134 8.97 -4.03 -8.53
C ALA A 134 7.96 -3.76 -7.39
N MET A 135 6.71 -4.26 -7.52
CA MET A 135 5.67 -4.09 -6.50
C MET A 135 6.10 -4.63 -5.14
N ARG A 136 6.80 -5.74 -5.13
CA ARG A 136 7.36 -6.35 -3.93
C ARG A 136 8.35 -5.43 -3.21
N ALA A 137 9.28 -4.85 -3.93
CA ALA A 137 10.26 -3.92 -3.36
C ALA A 137 9.60 -2.63 -2.85
N ILE A 138 8.57 -2.16 -3.55
CA ILE A 138 7.82 -0.95 -3.18
C ILE A 138 6.98 -1.20 -1.92
N ALA A 139 6.27 -2.34 -1.85
CA ALA A 139 5.46 -2.69 -0.68
C ALA A 139 6.33 -2.92 0.56
N ALA A 140 7.49 -3.56 0.42
CA ALA A 140 8.47 -3.69 1.49
C ALA A 140 8.93 -2.32 2.02
N GLU A 141 9.19 -1.36 1.12
CA GLU A 141 9.56 0.00 1.53
C GLU A 141 8.38 0.74 2.19
N ALA A 142 7.16 0.56 1.70
CA ALA A 142 5.97 1.13 2.32
C ALA A 142 5.80 0.63 3.77
N ARG A 143 5.96 -0.69 3.99
CA ARG A 143 5.95 -1.27 5.34
C ARG A 143 7.00 -0.64 6.24
N ARG A 144 8.24 -0.53 5.75
CA ARG A 144 9.33 0.09 6.53
C ARG A 144 8.97 1.50 6.96
N VAL A 145 8.49 2.32 6.05
CA VAL A 145 8.13 3.72 6.28
C VAL A 145 6.98 3.85 7.27
N LEU A 146 5.98 2.97 7.18
CA LEU A 146 4.85 2.92 8.11
C LEU A 146 5.28 2.48 9.51
N VAL A 147 6.16 1.48 9.62
CA VAL A 147 6.71 1.03 10.91
C VAL A 147 7.55 2.13 11.56
N GLU A 148 8.36 2.86 10.80
CA GLU A 148 9.12 4.01 11.31
C GLU A 148 8.21 5.14 11.81
N ALA A 149 7.11 5.41 11.09
CA ALA A 149 6.12 6.39 11.53
C ALA A 149 5.37 5.94 12.80
N ALA A 150 5.07 4.64 12.89
CA ALA A 150 4.48 4.05 14.10
C ALA A 150 5.44 4.15 15.29
N ALA A 151 6.72 3.85 15.09
CA ALA A 151 7.77 3.94 16.13
C ALA A 151 7.81 5.34 16.76
N GLN A 152 7.78 6.38 15.91
CA GLN A 152 7.73 7.77 16.38
C GLN A 152 6.48 8.07 17.20
N ARG A 153 5.30 7.57 16.79
CA ARG A 153 4.04 7.83 17.48
C ARG A 153 3.86 7.03 18.77
N LEU A 154 4.41 5.82 18.80
CA LEU A 154 4.34 4.92 19.97
C LEU A 154 5.48 5.17 20.98
N GLY A 155 6.50 5.98 20.59
CA GLY A 155 7.67 6.23 21.42
C GLY A 155 8.52 4.98 21.66
N ALA A 156 8.66 4.13 20.64
CA ALA A 156 9.40 2.87 20.69
C ALA A 156 10.38 2.75 19.52
N ASP A 157 11.38 1.88 19.62
CA ASP A 157 12.28 1.59 18.52
C ASP A 157 11.58 0.72 17.45
N ALA A 158 11.86 0.99 16.18
CA ALA A 158 11.25 0.23 15.08
C ALA A 158 11.56 -1.29 15.14
N GLY A 159 12.69 -1.67 15.73
CA GLY A 159 13.08 -3.06 15.96
C GLY A 159 12.23 -3.80 17.00
N ASP A 160 11.59 -3.05 17.91
CA ASP A 160 10.71 -3.58 18.95
C ASP A 160 9.25 -3.63 18.53
N LEU A 161 8.97 -3.26 17.28
CA LEU A 161 7.62 -3.32 16.73
C LEU A 161 7.39 -4.59 15.94
N GLU A 162 6.15 -5.03 15.93
CA GLU A 162 5.64 -6.08 15.06
C GLU A 162 4.40 -5.59 14.32
N VAL A 163 4.10 -6.23 13.20
CA VAL A 163 2.93 -5.89 12.39
C VAL A 163 2.06 -7.12 12.19
N ASN A 164 0.77 -6.95 12.42
CA ASN A 164 -0.24 -7.97 12.16
C ASN A 164 -1.49 -7.31 11.59
N ASP A 165 -1.92 -7.71 10.40
CA ASP A 165 -3.06 -7.17 9.66
C ASP A 165 -3.07 -5.62 9.58
N GLY A 166 -1.88 -5.03 9.30
CA GLY A 166 -1.72 -3.58 9.19
C GLY A 166 -1.78 -2.82 10.52
N ILE A 167 -1.81 -3.53 11.64
CA ILE A 167 -1.70 -2.97 12.99
C ILE A 167 -0.25 -3.15 13.45
N VAL A 168 0.39 -2.04 13.77
CA VAL A 168 1.73 -2.01 14.35
C VAL A 168 1.61 -1.95 15.85
N SER A 169 2.26 -2.87 16.56
CA SER A 169 2.25 -2.95 18.03
C SER A 169 3.66 -3.10 18.59
N VAL A 170 3.84 -2.69 19.84
CA VAL A 170 5.08 -2.95 20.59
C VAL A 170 5.09 -4.41 21.03
N LYS A 171 6.17 -5.13 20.75
CA LYS A 171 6.33 -6.53 21.19
C LYS A 171 6.21 -6.64 22.70
N GLY A 172 5.33 -7.52 23.14
CA GLY A 172 5.08 -7.72 24.58
C GLY A 172 4.17 -6.67 25.23
N ASP A 173 3.76 -5.61 24.54
CA ASP A 173 2.82 -4.59 25.01
C ASP A 173 1.73 -4.31 23.97
N GLY A 174 0.74 -5.15 23.90
CA GLY A 174 -0.37 -5.02 22.94
C GLY A 174 -1.29 -3.81 23.18
N SER A 175 -1.12 -3.07 24.28
CA SER A 175 -1.85 -1.83 24.54
C SER A 175 -1.30 -0.67 23.68
N LYS A 176 -0.01 -0.69 23.35
CA LYS A 176 0.66 0.29 22.48
C LYS A 176 0.61 -0.17 21.05
N LYS A 177 -0.40 0.27 20.31
CA LYS A 177 -0.60 -0.09 18.90
C LYS A 177 -1.18 1.06 18.12
N ILE A 178 -0.95 1.03 16.79
CA ILE A 178 -1.48 1.98 15.82
C ILE A 178 -1.63 1.29 14.47
N SER A 179 -2.72 1.52 13.77
CA SER A 179 -2.95 0.96 12.44
C SER A 179 -2.31 1.83 11.33
N TYR A 180 -2.09 1.23 10.17
CA TYR A 180 -1.68 1.95 8.97
C TYR A 180 -2.69 3.02 8.56
N GLY A 181 -3.99 2.72 8.74
CA GLY A 181 -5.05 3.68 8.49
C GLY A 181 -4.96 4.91 9.40
N GLU A 182 -4.71 4.72 10.69
CA GLU A 182 -4.51 5.84 11.64
C GLU A 182 -3.21 6.62 11.36
N ILE A 183 -2.18 5.97 10.83
CA ILE A 183 -0.93 6.64 10.44
C ILE A 183 -1.17 7.57 9.26
N LEU A 184 -1.81 7.10 8.21
CA LEU A 184 -2.01 7.85 6.96
C LEU A 184 -3.29 8.67 6.95
N GLN A 185 -4.36 8.24 7.65
CA GLN A 185 -5.67 8.91 7.66
C GLN A 185 -6.22 9.17 6.25
N GLY A 186 -6.00 8.24 5.32
CA GLY A 186 -6.38 8.38 3.92
C GLY A 186 -5.58 9.43 3.13
N ASN A 187 -4.50 9.95 3.70
CA ASN A 187 -3.58 10.87 3.02
C ASN A 187 -2.48 10.11 2.26
N TYR A 188 -1.62 10.84 1.56
CA TYR A 188 -0.55 10.27 0.73
C TYR A 188 0.67 9.91 1.58
N PHE A 189 1.43 8.89 1.13
CA PHE A 189 2.73 8.55 1.72
C PHE A 189 3.73 9.69 1.59
N ASN A 190 3.68 10.39 0.45
CA ASN A 190 4.63 11.45 0.12
C ASN A 190 6.10 11.00 0.31
N HIS A 191 6.37 9.75 -0.05
CA HIS A 191 7.67 9.11 0.09
C HIS A 191 8.32 8.84 -1.27
N LYS A 192 9.61 9.19 -1.38
CA LYS A 192 10.36 9.04 -2.62
C LYS A 192 11.03 7.66 -2.71
N LEU A 193 10.89 7.05 -3.86
CA LEU A 193 11.55 5.80 -4.23
C LEU A 193 12.78 6.08 -5.10
N LYS A 194 13.76 5.19 -5.04
CA LYS A 194 14.83 5.11 -6.02
C LYS A 194 14.29 4.41 -7.26
N TRP A 195 14.39 5.07 -8.41
CA TRP A 195 13.94 4.55 -9.69
C TRP A 195 15.13 4.40 -10.65
N ASN A 196 15.15 3.31 -11.41
CA ASN A 196 16.20 2.99 -12.36
C ASN A 196 16.12 3.79 -13.69
N LYS A 197 15.26 4.79 -13.78
CA LYS A 197 15.02 5.68 -14.93
C LYS A 197 14.55 4.95 -16.21
N LYS A 198 14.03 3.73 -16.09
CA LYS A 198 13.46 2.94 -17.19
C LYS A 198 11.97 2.73 -16.97
N TYR A 199 11.18 2.96 -18.03
CA TYR A 199 9.75 2.59 -18.07
C TYR A 199 9.56 1.20 -18.70
N GLY A 200 8.31 0.76 -18.73
CA GLY A 200 7.92 -0.49 -19.34
C GLY A 200 8.38 -1.70 -18.52
N ASN A 201 8.67 -2.81 -19.18
CA ASN A 201 9.06 -4.08 -18.54
C ASN A 201 10.37 -3.99 -17.73
N SER A 202 11.16 -2.97 -17.95
CA SER A 202 12.41 -2.73 -17.22
C SER A 202 12.25 -1.80 -16.03
N LEU A 203 11.05 -1.27 -15.76
CA LEU A 203 10.80 -0.42 -14.60
C LEU A 203 11.13 -1.15 -13.31
N TYR A 204 11.97 -0.54 -12.50
CA TYR A 204 12.25 -0.98 -11.14
C TYR A 204 12.36 0.22 -10.23
N ALA A 205 11.54 0.22 -9.19
CA ALA A 205 11.58 1.20 -8.12
C ALA A 205 11.70 0.48 -6.78
N SER A 206 12.43 1.04 -5.84
CA SER A 206 12.69 0.45 -4.53
C SER A 206 13.07 1.53 -3.52
N GLY A 207 13.11 1.16 -2.25
CA GLY A 207 13.63 2.00 -1.18
C GLY A 207 14.86 1.39 -0.51
N LYS A 208 14.92 1.50 0.82
CA LYS A 208 15.96 0.93 1.68
C LYS A 208 15.60 -0.48 2.17
N ALA A 209 14.31 -0.81 2.19
CA ALA A 209 13.84 -2.09 2.68
C ALA A 209 14.25 -3.24 1.77
N LYS A 210 14.49 -4.39 2.38
CA LYS A 210 14.62 -5.66 1.67
C LYS A 210 13.27 -6.36 1.71
N PRO A 211 12.77 -6.89 0.58
CA PRO A 211 11.59 -7.74 0.55
C PRO A 211 11.76 -8.98 1.43
N LYS A 212 10.66 -9.52 1.93
CA LYS A 212 10.62 -10.73 2.73
C LYS A 212 11.24 -11.93 2.00
N LYS A 213 11.79 -12.85 2.75
CA LYS A 213 12.25 -14.14 2.20
C LYS A 213 11.03 -15.03 1.88
N PRO A 214 11.15 -15.99 0.96
CA PRO A 214 10.07 -16.94 0.68
C PRO A 214 9.57 -17.71 1.91
N SER A 215 10.44 -17.98 2.88
CA SER A 215 10.08 -18.62 4.15
C SER A 215 9.19 -17.77 5.07
N GLU A 216 9.08 -16.48 4.80
CA GLU A 216 8.28 -15.54 5.58
C GLU A 216 6.89 -15.30 4.94
N TYR A 217 6.61 -15.93 3.79
CA TYR A 217 5.34 -15.76 3.10
C TYR A 217 4.20 -16.44 3.84
N ARG A 218 3.09 -15.72 3.96
CA ARG A 218 1.86 -16.19 4.60
C ARG A 218 0.69 -16.26 3.61
N VAL A 219 0.75 -15.47 2.54
CA VAL A 219 -0.31 -15.27 1.55
C VAL A 219 0.13 -15.80 0.18
N VAL A 220 1.33 -15.41 -0.29
CA VAL A 220 1.89 -15.91 -1.56
C VAL A 220 2.05 -17.43 -1.50
N GLY A 221 1.60 -18.09 -2.56
CA GLY A 221 1.61 -19.56 -2.65
C GLY A 221 0.34 -20.24 -2.14
N LYS A 222 -0.60 -19.50 -1.56
CA LYS A 222 -1.94 -20.01 -1.24
C LYS A 222 -2.89 -19.81 -2.42
N SER A 223 -3.92 -20.65 -2.50
CA SER A 223 -4.97 -20.54 -3.51
C SER A 223 -6.01 -19.51 -3.09
N PHE A 224 -6.27 -18.54 -3.96
CA PHE A 224 -7.37 -17.59 -3.82
C PHE A 224 -8.26 -17.63 -5.05
N PRO A 225 -9.58 -17.46 -4.89
CA PRO A 225 -10.50 -17.43 -6.03
C PRO A 225 -10.21 -16.20 -6.89
N ARG A 226 -10.40 -16.36 -8.18
CA ARG A 226 -10.35 -15.24 -9.11
C ARG A 226 -11.59 -14.37 -8.95
N THR A 227 -11.39 -13.06 -8.89
CA THR A 227 -12.47 -12.09 -8.65
C THR A 227 -13.36 -11.89 -9.88
N ASP A 228 -12.84 -12.11 -11.09
CA ASP A 228 -13.51 -11.89 -12.37
C ASP A 228 -14.35 -13.07 -12.86
N ILE A 229 -14.11 -14.28 -12.35
CA ILE A 229 -14.78 -15.50 -12.86
C ILE A 229 -16.30 -15.50 -12.58
N PRO A 230 -16.78 -15.17 -11.37
CA PRO A 230 -18.21 -15.18 -11.13
C PRO A 230 -19.00 -14.30 -12.10
N GLY A 231 -18.56 -13.05 -12.32
CA GLY A 231 -19.20 -12.15 -13.27
C GLY A 231 -19.17 -12.69 -14.70
N LYS A 232 -18.04 -13.26 -15.14
CA LYS A 232 -17.92 -13.84 -16.48
C LYS A 232 -18.77 -15.10 -16.69
N VAL A 233 -18.95 -15.91 -15.65
CA VAL A 233 -19.74 -17.16 -15.74
C VAL A 233 -21.24 -16.87 -15.64
N PHE A 234 -21.65 -15.97 -14.79
CA PHE A 234 -23.06 -15.67 -14.54
C PHE A 234 -23.59 -14.48 -15.36
N GLY A 235 -22.75 -13.79 -16.11
CA GLY A 235 -23.17 -12.69 -16.98
C GLY A 235 -23.58 -11.42 -16.22
N THR A 236 -22.91 -11.12 -15.11
CA THR A 236 -23.17 -9.92 -14.27
C THR A 236 -22.09 -8.87 -14.44
#